data_2c3ab0e0de95aaed7d1f154ab0842df3
#
_entry.id   2c3ab0e0de95aaed7d1f154ab0842df3
#
_cell.length_a   1.000
_cell.length_b   1.000
_cell.length_c   1.000
_cell.angle_alpha   90.00
_cell.angle_beta   90.00
_cell.angle_gamma   90.00
#
_symmetry.space_group_name_H-M   'P 1'
#
loop_
_entity.id
_entity.type
_entity.pdbx_description
1 polymer ?
#
loop_
_entity_poly.entity_id
_entity_poly.type
_entity_poly.pdbx_seq_one_letter_code
_entity_poly.pdbx_strand_id
1 'polypeptide(L)'
;FYRGKPRDMYFFWNAIEYAAYSNKQKCWDYEKETRLVIKNEKLIDNNNGHMIFNIPSKCVTSIIAGSKVKDSYLNKAKLLTKELNINFFTMKIGKSSSAPYLIKDNKTYVFDLKEIIEEIHFCSKCNEPIEEFLDKCGWCKITKKDLEEASFKNPMNLLGQAGILERYLEMMNSVRKK
;
A
#
# COMPACT_ATOMS: atom_id res chain seq x y z
N PHE A 1 0.82 -44.24 13.17
CA PHE A 1 1.62 -43.21 12.62
C PHE A 1 2.24 -43.69 11.32
N TYR A 2 2.46 -42.80 10.36
CA TYR A 2 2.65 -42.97 8.95
C TYR A 2 3.85 -43.87 8.61
N ARG A 3 3.61 -45.04 8.13
CA ARG A 3 4.61 -45.89 7.48
C ARG A 3 4.65 -45.54 5.99
N GLY A 4 4.89 -44.22 5.72
CA GLY A 4 4.83 -43.69 4.39
C GLY A 4 5.93 -44.27 3.51
N LYS A 5 5.55 -44.71 2.36
CA LYS A 5 6.52 -44.96 1.29
C LYS A 5 7.22 -43.65 0.94
N PRO A 6 8.49 -43.63 0.53
CA PRO A 6 9.21 -42.41 0.15
C PRO A 6 8.42 -41.51 -0.83
N ARG A 7 7.66 -42.15 -1.73
CA ARG A 7 6.76 -41.46 -2.68
C ARG A 7 5.68 -40.62 -1.97
N ASP A 8 5.06 -41.16 -0.91
CA ASP A 8 3.97 -40.51 -0.22
C ASP A 8 4.50 -39.32 0.62
N MET A 9 5.72 -39.48 1.15
CA MET A 9 6.44 -38.37 1.83
C MET A 9 6.75 -37.23 0.86
N TYR A 10 7.18 -37.56 -0.35
CA TYR A 10 7.43 -36.56 -1.40
C TYR A 10 6.16 -35.77 -1.75
N PHE A 11 5.03 -36.45 -1.97
CA PHE A 11 3.75 -35.76 -2.23
C PHE A 11 3.26 -34.94 -1.04
N PHE A 12 3.46 -35.43 0.17
CA PHE A 12 3.11 -34.70 1.39
C PHE A 12 3.92 -33.42 1.53
N TRP A 13 5.24 -33.47 1.37
CA TRP A 13 6.09 -32.27 1.38
C TRP A 13 5.72 -31.28 0.29
N ASN A 14 5.48 -31.72 -0.92
CA ASN A 14 5.02 -30.84 -1.99
C ASN A 14 3.67 -30.19 -1.68
N ALA A 15 2.75 -30.92 -1.06
CA ALA A 15 1.46 -30.36 -0.65
C ALA A 15 1.60 -29.30 0.46
N ILE A 16 2.49 -29.54 1.44
CA ILE A 16 2.81 -28.55 2.47
C ILE A 16 3.46 -27.32 1.85
N GLU A 17 4.45 -27.49 0.99
CA GLU A 17 5.13 -26.39 0.30
C GLU A 17 4.15 -25.57 -0.53
N TYR A 18 3.29 -26.24 -1.30
CA TYR A 18 2.24 -25.56 -2.05
C TYR A 18 1.27 -24.81 -1.14
N ALA A 19 0.80 -25.41 -0.06
CA ALA A 19 -0.11 -24.76 0.89
C ALA A 19 0.54 -23.58 1.60
N ALA A 20 1.81 -23.68 1.98
CA ALA A 20 2.53 -22.63 2.70
C ALA A 20 2.90 -21.43 1.81
N TYR A 21 3.33 -21.67 0.57
CA TYR A 21 3.91 -20.63 -0.29
C TYR A 21 3.02 -20.22 -1.45
N SER A 22 2.14 -21.09 -1.94
CA SER A 22 1.32 -20.83 -3.12
C SER A 22 -0.13 -20.48 -2.80
N ASN A 23 -0.61 -20.78 -1.58
CA ASN A 23 -1.95 -20.42 -1.16
C ASN A 23 -1.98 -19.04 -0.51
N LYS A 24 -3.00 -18.28 -0.87
CA LYS A 24 -3.31 -16.99 -0.27
C LYS A 24 -4.79 -16.96 0.14
N GLN A 25 -5.09 -16.39 1.29
CA GLN A 25 -6.49 -16.20 1.68
C GLN A 25 -7.18 -15.27 0.69
N LYS A 26 -8.44 -15.57 0.35
CA LYS A 26 -9.23 -14.82 -0.63
C LYS A 26 -9.36 -13.33 -0.31
N CYS A 27 -9.30 -12.95 0.96
CA CYS A 27 -9.31 -11.54 1.37
C CYS A 27 -8.11 -10.71 0.86
N TRP A 28 -7.02 -11.38 0.44
CA TRP A 28 -5.82 -10.75 -0.12
C TRP A 28 -5.73 -10.86 -1.66
N ASP A 29 -6.78 -11.31 -2.33
CA ASP A 29 -6.80 -11.52 -3.79
C ASP A 29 -6.56 -10.21 -4.58
N TYR A 30 -6.91 -9.08 -3.97
CA TYR A 30 -6.69 -7.76 -4.55
C TYR A 30 -5.21 -7.39 -4.78
N GLU A 31 -4.27 -8.05 -4.10
CA GLU A 31 -2.83 -7.75 -4.25
C GLU A 31 -2.24 -8.25 -5.58
N LYS A 32 -2.92 -9.17 -6.28
CA LYS A 32 -2.45 -9.77 -7.55
C LYS A 32 -0.98 -10.20 -7.50
N GLU A 33 -0.59 -10.77 -6.35
CA GLU A 33 0.78 -11.11 -6.02
C GLU A 33 1.32 -12.24 -6.90
N THR A 34 2.56 -12.09 -7.36
CA THR A 34 3.33 -13.18 -7.97
C THR A 34 4.43 -13.61 -7.00
N ARG A 35 4.47 -14.89 -6.65
CA ARG A 35 5.47 -15.45 -5.73
C ARG A 35 6.49 -16.27 -6.50
N LEU A 36 7.76 -16.07 -6.18
CA LEU A 36 8.87 -16.88 -6.67
C LEU A 36 9.49 -17.63 -5.50
N VAL A 37 9.44 -18.96 -5.56
CA VAL A 37 10.10 -19.82 -4.59
C VAL A 37 11.49 -20.18 -5.13
N ILE A 38 12.55 -19.81 -4.41
CA ILE A 38 13.93 -20.02 -4.79
C ILE A 38 14.53 -21.13 -3.92
N LYS A 39 15.17 -22.12 -4.54
CA LYS A 39 15.88 -23.19 -3.82
C LYS A 39 17.16 -22.64 -3.18
N ASN A 40 17.50 -23.18 -2.01
CA ASN A 40 18.63 -22.74 -1.16
C ASN A 40 19.98 -22.67 -1.89
N GLU A 41 20.21 -23.49 -2.90
CA GLU A 41 21.45 -23.52 -3.68
C GLU A 41 21.82 -22.19 -4.35
N LYS A 42 20.83 -21.30 -4.55
CA LYS A 42 21.01 -19.97 -5.15
C LYS A 42 21.01 -18.83 -4.14
N LEU A 43 20.90 -19.16 -2.86
CA LEU A 43 20.86 -18.18 -1.79
C LEU A 43 22.24 -18.05 -1.14
N ILE A 44 22.60 -16.84 -0.77
CA ILE A 44 23.85 -16.54 -0.04
C ILE A 44 23.47 -16.24 1.40
N ASP A 45 24.09 -16.95 2.35
CA ASP A 45 24.02 -16.60 3.77
C ASP A 45 24.90 -15.37 4.02
N ASN A 46 24.32 -14.34 4.64
CA ASN A 46 25.04 -13.09 4.96
C ASN A 46 25.66 -13.08 6.38
N ASN A 47 25.91 -14.25 6.98
CA ASN A 47 26.43 -14.43 8.33
C ASN A 47 25.51 -13.93 9.48
N ASN A 48 24.35 -13.38 9.15
CA ASN A 48 23.34 -12.90 10.12
C ASN A 48 22.09 -13.80 10.15
N GLY A 49 22.17 -15.00 9.57
CA GLY A 49 21.04 -15.93 9.46
C GLY A 49 19.99 -15.53 8.42
N HIS A 50 20.29 -14.56 7.55
CA HIS A 50 19.39 -14.17 6.47
C HIS A 50 19.88 -14.74 5.13
N MET A 51 18.95 -15.38 4.42
CA MET A 51 19.19 -15.87 3.06
C MET A 51 18.97 -14.73 2.07
N ILE A 52 20.00 -14.40 1.29
CA ILE A 52 19.99 -13.30 0.33
C ILE A 52 20.03 -13.86 -1.09
N PHE A 53 19.14 -13.37 -1.94
CA PHE A 53 19.17 -13.62 -3.37
C PHE A 53 19.65 -12.38 -4.11
N ASN A 54 20.78 -12.49 -4.82
CA ASN A 54 21.32 -11.40 -5.61
C ASN A 54 20.62 -11.29 -6.95
N ILE A 55 19.98 -10.16 -7.20
CA ILE A 55 19.33 -9.83 -8.47
C ILE A 55 20.27 -8.94 -9.28
N PRO A 56 20.55 -9.25 -10.55
CA PRO A 56 21.32 -8.37 -11.41
C PRO A 56 20.69 -6.98 -11.50
N SER A 57 21.49 -5.92 -11.39
CA SER A 57 21.01 -4.52 -11.41
C SER A 57 20.18 -4.19 -12.65
N LYS A 58 20.50 -4.79 -13.80
CA LYS A 58 19.73 -4.66 -15.05
C LYS A 58 18.28 -5.12 -14.98
N CYS A 59 17.94 -5.93 -13.97
CA CYS A 59 16.55 -6.38 -13.74
C CYS A 59 15.73 -5.36 -12.94
N VAL A 60 16.38 -4.31 -12.39
CA VAL A 60 15.71 -3.25 -11.65
C VAL A 60 15.39 -2.11 -12.61
N THR A 61 14.13 -1.84 -12.86
CA THR A 61 13.66 -0.81 -13.81
C THR A 61 13.27 0.50 -13.12
N SER A 62 12.89 0.42 -11.85
CA SER A 62 12.47 1.59 -11.08
C SER A 62 12.56 1.34 -9.58
N ILE A 63 12.62 2.42 -8.81
CA ILE A 63 12.46 2.41 -7.35
C ILE A 63 11.21 3.21 -7.00
N ILE A 64 10.31 2.62 -6.21
CA ILE A 64 9.10 3.26 -5.74
C ILE A 64 9.20 3.46 -4.24
N ALA A 65 9.28 4.72 -3.81
CA ALA A 65 9.28 5.08 -2.40
C ALA A 65 7.84 5.10 -1.86
N GLY A 66 7.59 4.37 -0.78
CA GLY A 66 6.29 4.38 -0.11
C GLY A 66 5.97 5.73 0.53
N SER A 67 4.68 6.00 0.77
CA SER A 67 4.19 7.30 1.29
C SER A 67 4.70 7.67 2.69
N LYS A 68 5.23 6.72 3.45
CA LYS A 68 5.73 6.91 4.83
C LYS A 68 7.22 6.59 4.96
N VAL A 69 7.98 6.59 3.85
CA VAL A 69 9.42 6.32 3.89
C VAL A 69 10.16 7.46 4.62
N LYS A 70 11.15 7.10 5.45
CA LYS A 70 11.98 8.08 6.15
C LYS A 70 12.92 8.80 5.16
N ASP A 71 13.21 10.08 5.41
CA ASP A 71 14.04 10.90 4.53
C ASP A 71 15.43 10.32 4.28
N SER A 72 16.01 9.65 5.28
CA SER A 72 17.32 8.98 5.12
C SER A 72 17.31 7.89 4.05
N TYR A 73 16.23 7.10 3.99
CA TYR A 73 16.06 6.07 2.94
C TYR A 73 15.66 6.69 1.60
N LEU A 74 14.86 7.76 1.63
CA LEU A 74 14.49 8.49 0.43
C LEU A 74 15.71 9.03 -0.30
N ASN A 75 16.64 9.65 0.43
CA ASN A 75 17.87 10.18 -0.14
C ASN A 75 18.78 9.08 -0.71
N LYS A 76 18.92 7.96 0.02
CA LYS A 76 19.67 6.79 -0.49
C LYS A 76 19.04 6.22 -1.77
N ALA A 77 17.71 6.10 -1.81
CA ALA A 77 17.00 5.62 -2.98
C ALA A 77 17.20 6.53 -4.19
N LYS A 78 17.15 7.86 -4.00
CA LYS A 78 17.43 8.83 -5.07
C LYS A 78 18.87 8.77 -5.59
N LEU A 79 19.84 8.54 -4.73
CA LEU A 79 21.23 8.33 -5.16
C LEU A 79 21.36 7.06 -5.99
N LEU A 80 20.81 5.96 -5.49
CA LEU A 80 20.85 4.67 -6.17
C LEU A 80 20.17 4.71 -7.55
N THR A 81 19.04 5.42 -7.68
CA THR A 81 18.38 5.57 -8.99
C THR A 81 19.21 6.33 -9.99
N LYS A 82 20.00 7.32 -9.56
CA LYS A 82 20.95 8.04 -10.42
C LYS A 82 22.11 7.12 -10.86
N GLU A 83 22.67 6.34 -9.93
CA GLU A 83 23.76 5.41 -10.22
C GLU A 83 23.34 4.32 -11.22
N LEU A 84 22.13 3.79 -11.03
CA LEU A 84 21.57 2.73 -11.88
C LEU A 84 20.91 3.26 -13.17
N ASN A 85 20.78 4.57 -13.31
CA ASN A 85 20.07 5.22 -14.42
C ASN A 85 18.63 4.67 -14.62
N ILE A 86 17.87 4.57 -13.52
CA ILE A 86 16.51 4.06 -13.50
C ILE A 86 15.52 5.10 -12.96
N ASN A 87 14.22 4.84 -13.13
CA ASN A 87 13.17 5.75 -12.67
C ASN A 87 13.01 5.73 -11.14
N PHE A 88 12.74 6.92 -10.59
CA PHE A 88 12.35 7.07 -9.20
C PHE A 88 10.91 7.60 -9.10
N PHE A 89 10.07 6.91 -8.34
CA PHE A 89 8.69 7.32 -8.08
C PHE A 89 8.43 7.43 -6.58
N THR A 90 7.52 8.33 -6.21
CA THR A 90 6.95 8.40 -4.86
C THR A 90 5.51 7.95 -4.92
N MET A 91 5.16 6.94 -4.14
CA MET A 91 3.80 6.44 -4.03
C MET A 91 2.96 7.35 -3.12
N LYS A 92 1.75 7.66 -3.57
CA LYS A 92 0.71 8.31 -2.77
C LYS A 92 -0.56 7.47 -2.79
N ILE A 93 -1.38 7.66 -1.76
CA ILE A 93 -2.73 7.08 -1.70
C ILE A 93 -3.70 8.25 -1.88
N GLY A 94 -4.67 8.08 -2.76
CA GLY A 94 -5.70 9.07 -3.02
C GLY A 94 -6.55 9.34 -1.76
N LYS A 95 -7.10 10.54 -1.67
CA LYS A 95 -8.04 10.93 -0.63
C LYS A 95 -9.49 10.69 -1.06
N SER A 96 -9.75 10.74 -2.36
CA SER A 96 -11.07 10.46 -2.95
C SER A 96 -11.19 9.01 -3.39
N SER A 97 -10.05 8.39 -3.77
CA SER A 97 -9.94 6.98 -4.11
C SER A 97 -8.86 6.33 -3.24
N SER A 98 -9.08 5.08 -2.82
CA SER A 98 -8.08 4.30 -2.09
C SER A 98 -6.99 3.73 -3.00
N ALA A 99 -7.09 3.90 -4.32
CA ALA A 99 -6.10 3.42 -5.26
C ALA A 99 -4.76 4.16 -5.10
N PRO A 100 -3.64 3.45 -5.02
CA PRO A 100 -2.33 4.07 -5.00
C PRO A 100 -1.99 4.64 -6.38
N TYR A 101 -1.27 5.75 -6.38
CA TYR A 101 -0.72 6.37 -7.59
C TYR A 101 0.71 6.83 -7.34
N LEU A 102 1.44 7.11 -8.40
CA LEU A 102 2.86 7.42 -8.35
C LEU A 102 3.09 8.86 -8.84
N ILE A 103 4.05 9.52 -8.25
CA ILE A 103 4.49 10.86 -8.66
C ILE A 103 5.96 10.80 -9.06
N LYS A 104 6.27 11.36 -10.21
CA LYS A 104 7.63 11.66 -10.68
C LYS A 104 7.60 13.00 -11.41
N ASP A 105 8.51 13.91 -11.07
CA ASP A 105 8.69 15.23 -11.71
C ASP A 105 7.37 16.02 -11.87
N ASN A 106 6.53 16.00 -10.81
CA ASN A 106 5.19 16.61 -10.75
C ASN A 106 4.15 16.02 -11.72
N LYS A 107 4.47 14.92 -12.38
CA LYS A 107 3.53 14.15 -13.20
C LYS A 107 2.97 12.98 -12.41
N THR A 108 1.76 12.60 -12.77
CA THR A 108 1.03 11.48 -12.16
C THR A 108 1.19 10.22 -13.02
N TYR A 109 1.40 9.09 -12.36
CA TYR A 109 1.51 7.78 -12.98
C TYR A 109 0.64 6.78 -12.25
N VAL A 110 0.13 5.82 -12.98
CA VAL A 110 -0.64 4.69 -12.44
C VAL A 110 0.01 3.38 -12.88
N PHE A 111 -0.22 2.32 -12.10
CA PHE A 111 0.25 0.99 -12.44
C PHE A 111 -0.89 0.20 -13.08
N ASP A 112 -0.74 -0.07 -14.38
CA ASP A 112 -1.71 -0.86 -15.16
C ASP A 112 -1.28 -2.33 -15.19
N LEU A 113 -1.23 -2.99 -14.01
CA LEU A 113 -0.93 -4.42 -13.82
C LEU A 113 0.39 -4.93 -14.47
N LYS A 114 0.87 -4.30 -15.52
CA LYS A 114 2.07 -4.67 -16.28
C LYS A 114 3.15 -3.61 -16.23
N GLU A 115 2.77 -2.34 -16.36
CA GLU A 115 3.70 -1.23 -16.49
C GLU A 115 3.21 0.03 -15.77
N ILE A 116 4.12 0.96 -15.57
CA ILE A 116 3.82 2.28 -15.01
C ILE A 116 3.58 3.21 -16.19
N ILE A 117 2.33 3.71 -16.30
CA ILE A 117 1.90 4.61 -17.38
C ILE A 117 1.65 6.01 -16.83
N GLU A 118 1.91 7.05 -17.65
CA GLU A 118 1.61 8.43 -17.29
C GLU A 118 0.10 8.66 -17.35
N GLU A 119 -0.47 9.20 -16.25
CA GLU A 119 -1.88 9.57 -16.17
C GLU A 119 -2.02 11.05 -16.56
N ILE A 120 -2.88 11.31 -17.53
CA ILE A 120 -3.12 12.67 -18.07
C ILE A 120 -4.27 13.39 -17.35
N HIS A 121 -5.19 12.63 -16.73
CA HIS A 121 -6.32 13.17 -15.98
C HIS A 121 -6.05 13.11 -14.49
N PHE A 122 -5.64 14.23 -13.91
CA PHE A 122 -5.34 14.32 -12.49
C PHE A 122 -5.82 15.62 -11.87
N CYS A 123 -6.08 15.57 -10.58
CA CYS A 123 -6.53 16.71 -9.79
C CYS A 123 -5.50 17.84 -9.80
N SER A 124 -5.89 19.03 -10.23
CA SER A 124 -5.04 20.23 -10.28
C SER A 124 -4.43 20.63 -8.94
N LYS A 125 -5.02 20.19 -7.80
CA LYS A 125 -4.57 20.55 -6.45
C LYS A 125 -3.68 19.51 -5.78
N CYS A 126 -3.92 18.20 -5.98
CA CYS A 126 -3.21 17.15 -5.25
C CYS A 126 -2.61 16.06 -6.14
N ASN A 127 -2.77 16.16 -7.45
CA ASN A 127 -2.28 15.23 -8.46
C ASN A 127 -2.87 13.80 -8.36
N GLU A 128 -3.98 13.62 -7.64
CA GLU A 128 -4.70 12.35 -7.59
C GLU A 128 -5.35 12.07 -8.95
N PRO A 129 -5.25 10.85 -9.51
CA PRO A 129 -5.96 10.48 -10.72
C PRO A 129 -7.47 10.73 -10.59
N ILE A 130 -8.08 11.27 -11.61
CA ILE A 130 -9.50 11.60 -11.67
C ILE A 130 -10.08 11.25 -13.03
N GLU A 131 -11.39 11.25 -13.14
CA GLU A 131 -12.08 11.08 -14.40
C GLU A 131 -11.84 12.28 -15.35
N GLU A 132 -11.84 12.03 -16.65
CA GLU A 132 -11.51 12.97 -17.72
C GLU A 132 -12.22 14.33 -17.63
N PHE A 133 -13.46 14.34 -17.11
CA PHE A 133 -14.30 15.55 -17.05
C PHE A 133 -14.11 16.39 -15.79
N LEU A 134 -13.21 15.99 -14.89
CA LEU A 134 -13.03 16.64 -13.60
C LEU A 134 -11.73 17.46 -13.58
N ASP A 135 -11.76 18.65 -12.96
CA ASP A 135 -10.56 19.43 -12.64
C ASP A 135 -10.01 19.09 -11.24
N LYS A 136 -10.89 18.70 -10.31
CA LYS A 136 -10.52 18.40 -8.93
C LYS A 136 -11.15 17.09 -8.45
N CYS A 137 -10.40 16.34 -7.65
CA CYS A 137 -10.92 15.16 -6.97
C CYS A 137 -12.01 15.51 -5.95
N GLY A 138 -12.81 14.53 -5.56
CA GLY A 138 -13.91 14.74 -4.61
C GLY A 138 -13.47 15.39 -3.29
N TRP A 139 -12.30 15.02 -2.77
CA TRP A 139 -11.74 15.65 -1.57
C TRP A 139 -11.36 17.12 -1.78
N CYS A 140 -10.73 17.44 -2.90
CA CYS A 140 -10.28 18.82 -3.18
C CYS A 140 -11.40 19.77 -3.58
N LYS A 141 -12.59 19.24 -3.90
CA LYS A 141 -13.81 20.01 -4.15
C LYS A 141 -14.49 20.48 -2.85
N ILE A 142 -14.21 19.82 -1.72
CA ILE A 142 -14.83 20.17 -0.43
C ILE A 142 -14.46 21.61 -0.08
N THR A 143 -15.47 22.42 0.11
CA THR A 143 -15.36 23.83 0.52
C THR A 143 -15.49 23.98 2.03
N LYS A 144 -15.15 25.17 2.57
CA LYS A 144 -15.37 25.48 3.97
C LYS A 144 -16.85 25.40 4.35
N LYS A 145 -17.74 25.80 3.45
CA LYS A 145 -19.19 25.74 3.64
C LYS A 145 -19.66 24.28 3.80
N ASP A 146 -19.16 23.36 2.96
CA ASP A 146 -19.51 21.94 3.06
C ASP A 146 -19.06 21.35 4.41
N LEU A 147 -17.89 21.77 4.93
CA LEU A 147 -17.41 21.34 6.24
C LEU A 147 -18.29 21.89 7.37
N GLU A 148 -18.72 23.14 7.28
CA GLU A 148 -19.63 23.76 8.24
C GLU A 148 -20.99 23.04 8.23
N GLU A 149 -21.58 22.80 7.06
CA GLU A 149 -22.83 22.05 6.92
C GLU A 149 -22.73 20.62 7.47
N ALA A 150 -21.62 19.92 7.20
CA ALA A 150 -21.36 18.59 7.74
C ALA A 150 -21.20 18.63 9.28
N SER A 151 -20.57 19.67 9.81
CA SER A 151 -20.43 19.88 11.26
C SER A 151 -21.77 20.04 11.95
N PHE A 152 -22.72 20.75 11.37
CA PHE A 152 -24.09 20.87 11.92
C PHE A 152 -24.84 19.55 11.98
N LYS A 153 -24.55 18.62 11.05
CA LYS A 153 -25.15 17.29 11.02
C LYS A 153 -24.46 16.28 11.96
N ASN A 154 -23.35 16.65 12.59
CA ASN A 154 -22.61 15.79 13.49
C ASN A 154 -23.40 15.62 14.82
N PRO A 155 -23.80 14.38 15.22
CA PRO A 155 -24.52 14.16 16.48
C PRO A 155 -23.79 14.71 17.71
N MET A 156 -22.45 14.65 17.73
CA MET A 156 -21.68 15.20 18.85
C MET A 156 -21.79 16.73 18.96
N ASN A 157 -21.86 17.42 17.84
CA ASN A 157 -22.08 18.87 17.84
C ASN A 157 -23.49 19.20 18.34
N LEU A 158 -24.50 18.44 17.94
CA LEU A 158 -25.87 18.58 18.42
C LEU A 158 -25.97 18.35 19.94
N LEU A 159 -25.29 17.31 20.45
CA LEU A 159 -25.19 17.03 21.89
C LEU A 159 -24.50 18.18 22.65
N GLY A 160 -23.44 18.73 22.04
CA GLY A 160 -22.73 19.90 22.59
C GLY A 160 -23.61 21.15 22.69
N GLN A 161 -24.35 21.47 21.63
CA GLN A 161 -25.29 22.58 21.61
C GLN A 161 -26.45 22.37 22.60
N ALA A 162 -26.86 21.13 22.83
CA ALA A 162 -27.87 20.77 23.84
C ALA A 162 -27.30 20.74 25.27
N GLY A 163 -26.00 20.94 25.47
CA GLY A 163 -25.35 20.93 26.79
C GLY A 163 -25.24 19.56 27.46
N ILE A 164 -25.44 18.45 26.69
CA ILE A 164 -25.46 17.09 27.23
C ILE A 164 -24.24 16.23 26.77
N LEU A 165 -23.30 16.86 26.05
CA LEU A 165 -22.15 16.14 25.48
C LEU A 165 -21.26 15.51 26.57
N GLU A 166 -20.93 16.23 27.62
CA GLU A 166 -20.08 15.74 28.71
C GLU A 166 -20.69 14.51 29.37
N ARG A 167 -21.96 14.59 29.73
CA ARG A 167 -22.70 13.46 30.31
C ARG A 167 -22.72 12.24 29.39
N TYR A 168 -22.86 12.45 28.09
CA TYR A 168 -22.81 11.38 27.09
C TYR A 168 -21.43 10.74 27.04
N LEU A 169 -20.36 11.53 27.04
CA LEU A 169 -18.97 11.02 27.02
C LEU A 169 -18.63 10.25 28.30
N GLU A 170 -19.07 10.71 29.48
CA GLU A 170 -18.91 9.98 30.75
C GLU A 170 -19.59 8.61 30.70
N MET A 171 -20.80 8.55 30.20
CA MET A 171 -21.55 7.30 30.03
C MET A 171 -20.83 6.33 29.08
N MET A 172 -20.34 6.82 27.93
CA MET A 172 -19.58 6.01 26.99
C MET A 172 -18.26 5.49 27.59
N ASN A 173 -17.57 6.30 28.36
CA ASN A 173 -16.32 5.90 29.03
C ASN A 173 -16.58 4.87 30.15
N SER A 174 -17.70 4.92 30.82
CA SER A 174 -18.09 3.92 31.84
C SER A 174 -18.35 2.55 31.25
N VAL A 175 -18.87 2.48 30.04
CA VAL A 175 -19.10 1.21 29.30
C VAL A 175 -17.79 0.60 28.79
N ARG A 176 -16.79 1.43 28.42
CA ARG A 176 -15.47 0.95 27.98
C ARG A 176 -14.59 0.34 29.08
N LYS A 177 -14.89 0.63 30.35
CA LYS A 177 -14.13 0.13 31.50
C LYS A 177 -14.64 -1.19 32.07
N LYS A 178 -15.66 -1.78 31.48
CA LYS A 178 -16.13 -3.12 31.76
C LYS A 178 -15.65 -4.08 30.67
#